data_7a4602bcf2b1bc9cf707cd099fd6025a
#
_entry.id   7a4602bcf2b1bc9cf707cd099fd6025a
#
_cell.length_a   1.000
_cell.length_b   1.000
_cell.length_c   1.000
_cell.angle_alpha   90.00
_cell.angle_beta   90.00
_cell.angle_gamma   90.00
#
_symmetry.space_group_name_H-M   'P 1'
#
loop_
_entity.id
_entity.type
_entity.pdbx_description
1 polymer ?
#
loop_
_entity_poly.entity_id
_entity_poly.type
_entity_poly.pdbx_seq_one_letter_code
_entity_poly.pdbx_strand_id
1 'polypeptide(L)'
;MWRSFVYNQEVDKDRINRAYKEFKPLDGKFMENVLVQSKNGALDFQPREPFCPLFGALKKTSLMAELQVTQEYLGQSNHLVYLGPMWEEFFKSDTFAKGPGSTVAKVVEGKVFAYPLTGIAGVANTGGDQDWCGHPFAQANWYAFGRFAWNPEQSSKDLAEDWVRMTWSHQPQAVETIVAIMMASREAFVDYAVPWGLSGVFEKDLHYAPDPGMVDPRREDWSAAYYVRADAKGLGFDRTRKGSGNVDQYHPPLNQRFNRLTTCPEKYLLWFHHVGWNQSMPSGNLFWDELVLRYDRGVQEARQMEKQWDSLRSLVDGERFAIVEAKLRIQVNDAAQWREKSIRYFQTFSQRPLSSEKH
;
A
#
# COMPACT_ATOMS: atom_id res chain seq x y z
N MET A 1 -8.06 -23.84 4.52
CA MET A 1 -7.90 -22.37 4.65
C MET A 1 -9.20 -21.66 4.37
N TRP A 2 -9.51 -20.59 5.10
CA TRP A 2 -10.71 -19.77 4.92
C TRP A 2 -10.30 -18.31 4.79
N ARG A 3 -10.61 -17.69 3.65
CA ARG A 3 -10.25 -16.31 3.35
C ARG A 3 -11.22 -15.33 4.03
N SER A 4 -10.71 -14.36 4.80
CA SER A 4 -11.51 -13.39 5.57
C SER A 4 -11.91 -12.15 4.77
N PHE A 5 -12.18 -12.29 3.48
CA PHE A 5 -12.59 -11.19 2.63
C PHE A 5 -14.12 -11.15 2.46
N VAL A 6 -14.75 -10.02 2.80
CA VAL A 6 -16.21 -9.90 2.90
C VAL A 6 -16.75 -8.86 1.93
N TYR A 7 -17.54 -9.32 0.95
CA TYR A 7 -18.19 -8.47 -0.03
C TYR A 7 -19.58 -7.95 0.43
N ASN A 8 -20.22 -8.61 1.41
CA ASN A 8 -21.58 -8.27 1.84
C ASN A 8 -21.64 -6.86 2.46
N GLN A 9 -22.41 -5.96 1.82
CA GLN A 9 -22.59 -4.56 2.25
C GLN A 9 -23.44 -4.41 3.52
N GLU A 10 -24.28 -5.41 3.84
CA GLU A 10 -25.11 -5.40 5.03
C GLU A 10 -24.28 -5.53 6.32
N VAL A 11 -23.09 -6.12 6.25
CA VAL A 11 -22.18 -6.23 7.40
C VAL A 11 -21.72 -4.86 7.87
N ASP A 12 -21.33 -3.99 6.95
CA ASP A 12 -20.97 -2.60 7.22
C ASP A 12 -20.98 -1.76 5.94
N LYS A 13 -21.35 -0.49 6.08
CA LYS A 13 -21.29 0.49 4.99
C LYS A 13 -19.83 0.76 4.58
N ASP A 14 -18.91 0.89 5.55
CA ASP A 14 -17.49 1.00 5.25
C ASP A 14 -16.90 -0.39 4.99
N ARG A 15 -16.46 -0.62 3.74
CA ARG A 15 -15.93 -1.90 3.28
C ARG A 15 -14.80 -2.43 4.15
N ILE A 16 -13.93 -1.55 4.67
CA ILE A 16 -12.78 -1.97 5.48
C ILE A 16 -13.17 -2.52 6.87
N ASN A 17 -14.40 -2.24 7.34
CA ASN A 17 -14.88 -2.76 8.62
C ASN A 17 -15.38 -4.20 8.54
N ARG A 18 -15.71 -4.68 7.34
CA ARG A 18 -16.48 -5.91 7.14
C ARG A 18 -15.75 -7.15 7.60
N ALA A 19 -14.48 -7.32 7.22
CA ALA A 19 -13.72 -8.50 7.62
C ALA A 19 -13.65 -8.63 9.16
N TYR A 20 -13.37 -7.53 9.84
CA TYR A 20 -13.35 -7.53 11.30
C TYR A 20 -14.70 -7.84 11.92
N LYS A 21 -15.78 -7.19 11.45
CA LYS A 21 -17.14 -7.39 12.00
C LYS A 21 -17.65 -8.81 11.79
N GLU A 22 -17.35 -9.43 10.66
CA GLU A 22 -17.73 -10.81 10.34
C GLU A 22 -16.92 -11.84 11.13
N PHE A 23 -15.59 -11.72 11.12
CA PHE A 23 -14.70 -12.77 11.62
C PHE A 23 -14.40 -12.65 13.10
N LYS A 24 -14.37 -11.46 13.69
CA LYS A 24 -14.09 -11.28 15.12
C LYS A 24 -15.07 -12.03 16.04
N PRO A 25 -16.41 -12.05 15.79
CA PRO A 25 -17.35 -12.84 16.58
C PRO A 25 -17.20 -14.36 16.42
N LEU A 26 -16.48 -14.81 15.39
CA LEU A 26 -16.22 -16.22 15.12
C LEU A 26 -14.93 -16.73 15.76
N ASP A 27 -14.17 -15.88 16.47
CA ASP A 27 -12.94 -16.26 17.12
C ASP A 27 -13.13 -17.41 18.12
N GLY A 28 -12.43 -18.52 17.89
CA GLY A 28 -12.54 -19.76 18.67
C GLY A 28 -13.75 -20.64 18.34
N LYS A 29 -14.50 -20.32 17.26
CA LYS A 29 -15.62 -21.15 16.77
C LYS A 29 -15.24 -22.01 15.58
N PHE A 30 -14.07 -21.81 14.99
CA PHE A 30 -13.54 -22.67 13.94
C PHE A 30 -12.94 -23.95 14.53
N MET A 31 -12.94 -25.00 13.74
CA MET A 31 -12.23 -26.24 14.08
C MET A 31 -10.71 -26.00 14.11
N GLU A 32 -9.98 -26.78 14.91
CA GLU A 32 -8.53 -26.62 15.08
C GLU A 32 -7.71 -26.72 13.79
N ASN A 33 -8.21 -27.45 12.79
CA ASN A 33 -7.58 -27.59 11.47
C ASN A 33 -7.90 -26.44 10.50
N VAL A 34 -8.61 -25.40 10.94
CA VAL A 34 -8.94 -24.23 10.13
C VAL A 34 -7.92 -23.12 10.35
N LEU A 35 -7.35 -22.64 9.26
CA LEU A 35 -6.48 -21.48 9.22
C LEU A 35 -7.20 -20.35 8.46
N VAL A 36 -7.48 -19.24 9.16
CA VAL A 36 -8.08 -18.05 8.55
C VAL A 36 -6.99 -17.27 7.83
N GLN A 37 -7.22 -16.93 6.58
CA GLN A 37 -6.29 -16.19 5.72
C GLN A 37 -6.76 -14.74 5.59
N SER A 38 -5.97 -13.78 6.09
CA SER A 38 -6.28 -12.36 6.04
C SER A 38 -5.25 -11.60 5.21
N LYS A 39 -5.74 -10.72 4.32
CA LYS A 39 -4.90 -9.77 3.58
C LYS A 39 -4.09 -8.91 4.55
N ASN A 40 -2.93 -8.44 4.12
CA ASN A 40 -2.09 -7.55 4.92
C ASN A 40 -2.82 -6.29 5.38
N GLY A 41 -3.62 -5.67 4.52
CA GLY A 41 -4.50 -4.55 4.86
C GLY A 41 -5.99 -4.93 4.87
N ALA A 42 -6.84 -4.03 5.34
CA ALA A 42 -8.26 -4.29 5.51
C ALA A 42 -9.07 -4.13 4.22
N LEU A 43 -8.51 -3.47 3.19
CA LEU A 43 -9.23 -3.21 1.95
C LEU A 43 -8.92 -4.26 0.88
N ASP A 44 -7.82 -4.13 0.18
CA ASP A 44 -7.51 -5.02 -0.96
C ASP A 44 -6.11 -4.78 -1.54
N PHE A 45 -5.06 -5.02 -0.77
CA PHE A 45 -3.67 -4.84 -1.22
C PHE A 45 -3.37 -3.43 -1.79
N GLN A 46 -4.01 -2.41 -1.23
CA GLN A 46 -3.75 -1.03 -1.66
C GLN A 46 -2.29 -0.63 -1.40
N PRO A 47 -1.72 0.29 -2.17
CA PRO A 47 -0.31 0.68 -2.04
C PRO A 47 0.07 1.16 -0.63
N ARG A 48 -0.89 1.75 0.08
CA ARG A 48 -0.72 2.22 1.46
C ARG A 48 -1.98 1.96 2.28
N GLU A 49 -1.94 0.93 3.11
CA GLU A 49 -2.97 0.67 4.12
C GLU A 49 -2.32 0.24 5.45
N PRO A 50 -2.97 0.55 6.60
CA PRO A 50 -2.54 -0.03 7.87
C PRO A 50 -2.80 -1.55 7.86
N PHE A 51 -2.13 -2.29 8.74
CA PHE A 51 -2.37 -3.73 8.87
C PHE A 51 -3.85 -4.02 9.19
N CYS A 52 -4.35 -5.16 8.68
CA CYS A 52 -5.72 -5.59 8.96
C CYS A 52 -5.93 -5.81 10.46
N PRO A 53 -6.93 -5.19 11.11
CA PRO A 53 -7.14 -5.32 12.56
C PRO A 53 -7.34 -6.75 13.07
N LEU A 54 -7.69 -7.70 12.20
CA LEU A 54 -7.81 -9.11 12.57
C LEU A 54 -6.51 -9.68 13.16
N PHE A 55 -5.33 -9.16 12.76
CA PHE A 55 -4.04 -9.60 13.32
C PHE A 55 -3.89 -9.31 14.83
N GLY A 56 -4.64 -8.36 15.37
CA GLY A 56 -4.71 -8.12 16.81
C GLY A 56 -5.94 -8.74 17.48
N ALA A 57 -6.93 -9.18 16.72
CA ALA A 57 -8.28 -9.48 17.19
C ALA A 57 -8.63 -10.97 17.32
N LEU A 58 -8.13 -11.83 16.42
CA LEU A 58 -8.34 -13.25 16.50
C LEU A 58 -7.31 -13.84 17.48
N LYS A 59 -7.78 -14.30 18.65
CA LYS A 59 -6.91 -14.76 19.74
C LYS A 59 -6.87 -16.28 19.88
N LYS A 60 -7.88 -16.97 19.38
CA LYS A 60 -8.08 -18.41 19.50
C LYS A 60 -8.03 -19.13 18.17
N THR A 61 -8.43 -18.46 17.10
CA THR A 61 -8.45 -18.99 15.75
C THR A 61 -7.12 -18.69 15.06
N SER A 62 -6.46 -19.72 14.53
CA SER A 62 -5.22 -19.58 13.77
C SER A 62 -5.40 -18.60 12.59
N LEU A 63 -4.49 -17.64 12.48
CA LEU A 63 -4.53 -16.59 11.47
C LEU A 63 -3.22 -16.56 10.70
N MET A 64 -3.31 -16.53 9.36
CA MET A 64 -2.18 -16.37 8.45
C MET A 64 -2.28 -15.07 7.67
N ALA A 65 -1.13 -14.53 7.27
CA ALA A 65 -1.07 -13.37 6.38
C ALA A 65 -1.25 -13.80 4.92
N GLU A 66 -1.98 -12.98 4.16
CA GLU A 66 -2.08 -13.05 2.70
C GLU A 66 -1.40 -11.82 2.10
N LEU A 67 -0.36 -12.04 1.30
CA LEU A 67 0.37 -11.00 0.58
C LEU A 67 0.13 -11.14 -0.92
N GLN A 68 -0.10 -10.03 -1.61
CA GLN A 68 -0.16 -10.04 -3.06
C GLN A 68 1.25 -9.84 -3.63
N VAL A 69 1.73 -10.83 -4.37
CA VAL A 69 3.08 -10.81 -4.96
C VAL A 69 3.12 -9.99 -6.25
N THR A 70 1.98 -9.92 -6.94
CA THR A 70 1.79 -9.07 -8.13
C THR A 70 1.33 -7.66 -7.76
N GLN A 71 1.52 -6.71 -8.66
CA GLN A 71 1.34 -5.29 -8.44
C GLN A 71 -0.02 -4.79 -8.98
N GLU A 72 -1.14 -5.42 -8.60
CA GLU A 72 -2.47 -5.09 -9.13
C GLU A 72 -2.80 -3.60 -9.03
N TYR A 73 -2.50 -2.98 -7.88
CA TYR A 73 -2.75 -1.56 -7.60
C TYR A 73 -1.48 -0.70 -7.62
N LEU A 74 -0.37 -1.22 -8.14
CA LEU A 74 0.95 -0.61 -8.08
C LEU A 74 1.62 -0.55 -9.47
N GLY A 75 0.83 -0.20 -10.50
CA GLY A 75 1.32 -0.04 -11.87
C GLY A 75 1.51 -1.36 -12.62
N GLN A 76 0.97 -2.46 -12.09
CA GLN A 76 0.94 -3.79 -12.72
C GLN A 76 2.33 -4.20 -13.28
N SER A 77 2.39 -4.65 -14.53
CA SER A 77 3.63 -5.07 -15.18
C SER A 77 4.48 -3.90 -15.74
N ASN A 78 4.01 -2.66 -15.60
CA ASN A 78 4.67 -1.50 -16.22
C ASN A 78 5.56 -0.70 -15.26
N HIS A 79 5.16 -0.59 -13.99
CA HIS A 79 5.94 0.19 -13.03
C HIS A 79 6.93 -0.69 -12.27
N LEU A 80 8.12 -0.16 -12.01
CA LEU A 80 9.06 -0.72 -11.06
C LEU A 80 8.58 -0.36 -9.67
N VAL A 81 8.04 -1.34 -8.93
CA VAL A 81 7.70 -1.20 -7.52
C VAL A 81 8.17 -2.43 -6.75
N TYR A 82 9.13 -2.25 -5.87
CA TYR A 82 9.61 -3.29 -4.97
C TYR A 82 8.72 -3.35 -3.72
N LEU A 83 8.08 -4.48 -3.50
CA LEU A 83 7.10 -4.68 -2.43
C LEU A 83 7.73 -5.01 -1.07
N GLY A 84 9.02 -5.31 -1.04
CA GLY A 84 9.74 -5.64 0.20
C GLY A 84 9.52 -4.62 1.33
N PRO A 85 9.67 -3.30 1.11
CA PRO A 85 9.41 -2.28 2.14
C PRO A 85 7.97 -2.28 2.67
N MET A 86 6.98 -2.58 1.82
CA MET A 86 5.58 -2.68 2.23
C MET A 86 5.35 -3.87 3.17
N TRP A 87 5.93 -5.01 2.88
CA TRP A 87 5.79 -6.21 3.69
C TRP A 87 6.59 -6.12 4.99
N GLU A 88 7.79 -5.52 4.95
CA GLU A 88 8.57 -5.24 6.15
C GLU A 88 7.80 -4.32 7.11
N GLU A 89 7.21 -3.23 6.58
CA GLU A 89 6.36 -2.32 7.35
C GLU A 89 5.18 -3.07 7.98
N PHE A 90 4.51 -3.93 7.22
CA PHE A 90 3.40 -4.75 7.69
C PHE A 90 3.83 -5.69 8.82
N PHE A 91 4.88 -6.50 8.64
CA PHE A 91 5.34 -7.46 9.63
C PHE A 91 5.86 -6.79 10.90
N LYS A 92 6.51 -5.63 10.79
CA LYS A 92 7.00 -4.85 11.93
C LYS A 92 5.93 -4.03 12.65
N SER A 93 4.73 -3.90 12.07
CA SER A 93 3.63 -3.18 12.71
C SER A 93 3.24 -3.83 14.03
N ASP A 94 3.22 -3.06 15.13
CA ASP A 94 2.83 -3.54 16.45
C ASP A 94 1.30 -3.55 16.56
N THR A 95 0.72 -4.69 16.85
CA THR A 95 -0.72 -4.84 17.08
C THR A 95 -1.15 -4.39 18.47
N PHE A 96 -0.21 -4.32 19.42
CA PHE A 96 -0.45 -4.11 20.86
C PHE A 96 -1.43 -5.09 21.50
N ALA A 97 -1.73 -6.20 20.86
CA ALA A 97 -2.75 -7.15 21.30
C ALA A 97 -2.45 -7.79 22.67
N LYS A 98 -1.17 -7.91 23.03
CA LYS A 98 -0.68 -8.30 24.36
C LYS A 98 0.35 -7.29 24.90
N GLY A 99 0.17 -6.01 24.59
CA GLY A 99 1.10 -4.95 24.94
C GLY A 99 2.16 -4.70 23.86
N PRO A 100 3.12 -3.77 24.12
CA PRO A 100 4.17 -3.43 23.17
C PRO A 100 4.99 -4.64 22.71
N GLY A 101 5.36 -4.66 21.43
CA GLY A 101 6.15 -5.74 20.84
C GLY A 101 5.32 -6.93 20.35
N SER A 102 3.98 -6.82 20.34
CA SER A 102 3.07 -7.79 19.71
C SER A 102 2.98 -7.56 18.20
N THR A 103 4.12 -7.65 17.49
CA THR A 103 4.17 -7.37 16.07
C THR A 103 3.34 -8.34 15.23
N VAL A 104 2.92 -7.92 14.03
CA VAL A 104 2.22 -8.80 13.09
C VAL A 104 3.05 -10.06 12.80
N ALA A 105 4.37 -9.93 12.62
CA ALA A 105 5.27 -11.07 12.45
C ALA A 105 5.08 -12.09 13.57
N LYS A 106 5.15 -11.66 14.82
CA LYS A 106 4.98 -12.56 15.98
C LYS A 106 3.57 -13.15 16.09
N VAL A 107 2.54 -12.42 15.64
CA VAL A 107 1.17 -12.97 15.57
C VAL A 107 1.11 -14.11 14.56
N VAL A 108 1.61 -13.88 13.35
CA VAL A 108 1.60 -14.86 12.25
C VAL A 108 2.45 -16.09 12.56
N GLU A 109 3.55 -15.92 13.31
CA GLU A 109 4.39 -17.02 13.80
C GLU A 109 3.77 -17.79 14.99
N GLY A 110 2.60 -17.40 15.49
CA GLY A 110 1.97 -18.00 16.65
C GLY A 110 2.57 -17.59 18.00
N LYS A 111 3.59 -16.72 18.02
CA LYS A 111 4.30 -16.31 19.25
C LYS A 111 3.46 -15.44 20.19
N VAL A 112 2.45 -14.74 19.68
CA VAL A 112 1.56 -13.90 20.50
C VAL A 112 0.39 -14.69 21.06
N PHE A 113 -0.29 -15.51 20.26
CA PHE A 113 -1.53 -16.20 20.64
C PHE A 113 -1.41 -17.72 20.73
N ALA A 114 -0.21 -18.28 20.55
CA ALA A 114 0.05 -19.72 20.57
C ALA A 114 -0.82 -20.51 19.57
N TYR A 115 -0.93 -20.01 18.34
CA TYR A 115 -1.69 -20.69 17.30
C TYR A 115 -1.12 -22.08 16.99
N PRO A 116 -1.96 -23.12 16.88
CA PRO A 116 -1.50 -24.45 16.50
C PRO A 116 -1.08 -24.53 15.01
N LEU A 117 -1.59 -23.65 14.18
CA LEU A 117 -1.27 -23.52 12.76
C LEU A 117 -0.75 -22.12 12.45
N THR A 118 0.28 -22.03 11.65
CA THR A 118 0.89 -20.78 11.20
C THR A 118 1.15 -20.82 9.70
N GLY A 119 1.28 -19.64 9.07
CA GLY A 119 1.60 -19.57 7.65
C GLY A 119 1.54 -18.16 7.08
N ILE A 120 2.11 -18.04 5.88
CA ILE A 120 2.02 -16.84 5.04
C ILE A 120 1.66 -17.31 3.63
N ALA A 121 0.59 -16.78 3.07
CA ALA A 121 0.14 -17.08 1.71
C ALA A 121 0.56 -15.98 0.73
N GLY A 122 1.04 -16.35 -0.43
CA GLY A 122 1.22 -15.46 -1.57
C GLY A 122 0.10 -15.64 -2.58
N VAL A 123 -0.48 -14.54 -3.06
CA VAL A 123 -1.40 -14.56 -4.18
C VAL A 123 -0.81 -13.77 -5.34
N ALA A 124 -1.04 -14.25 -6.56
CA ALA A 124 -0.44 -13.68 -7.75
C ALA A 124 -1.36 -13.82 -8.96
N ASN A 125 -1.57 -12.71 -9.67
CA ASN A 125 -2.26 -12.65 -10.95
C ASN A 125 -1.20 -12.60 -12.06
N THR A 126 -0.75 -13.77 -12.53
CA THR A 126 0.36 -13.86 -13.50
C THR A 126 -0.10 -13.74 -14.94
N GLY A 127 -1.38 -13.96 -15.20
CA GLY A 127 -1.91 -14.01 -16.57
C GLY A 127 -1.22 -15.10 -17.41
N GLY A 128 -0.98 -14.79 -18.68
CA GLY A 128 -0.24 -15.65 -19.60
C GLY A 128 1.25 -15.28 -19.75
N ASP A 129 1.77 -14.38 -18.92
CA ASP A 129 3.15 -13.92 -19.02
C ASP A 129 4.13 -14.98 -18.52
N GLN A 130 5.23 -15.16 -19.25
CA GLN A 130 6.25 -16.16 -18.97
C GLN A 130 7.39 -15.58 -18.10
N ASP A 131 7.54 -14.26 -18.05
CA ASP A 131 8.63 -13.57 -17.41
C ASP A 131 8.18 -12.69 -16.23
N TRP A 132 7.87 -13.33 -15.09
CA TRP A 132 7.61 -12.61 -13.84
C TRP A 132 6.57 -11.48 -13.99
N CYS A 133 5.44 -11.79 -14.64
CA CYS A 133 4.38 -10.81 -14.90
C CYS A 133 4.84 -9.62 -15.78
N GLY A 134 5.78 -9.84 -16.68
CA GLY A 134 6.19 -8.88 -17.71
C GLY A 134 7.08 -7.74 -17.22
N HIS A 135 7.67 -7.84 -16.02
CA HIS A 135 8.65 -6.87 -15.52
C HIS A 135 9.84 -7.56 -14.84
N PRO A 136 11.10 -7.29 -15.26
CA PRO A 136 12.27 -7.95 -14.66
C PRO A 136 12.34 -7.83 -13.13
N PHE A 137 11.95 -6.68 -12.57
CA PHE A 137 11.93 -6.46 -11.12
C PHE A 137 10.77 -7.16 -10.38
N ALA A 138 9.76 -7.67 -11.09
CA ALA A 138 8.73 -8.47 -10.42
C ALA A 138 9.32 -9.74 -9.80
N GLN A 139 10.41 -10.30 -10.36
CA GLN A 139 11.16 -11.39 -9.75
C GLN A 139 11.64 -11.06 -8.33
N ALA A 140 12.07 -9.81 -8.09
CA ALA A 140 12.48 -9.38 -6.74
C ALA A 140 11.34 -9.49 -5.72
N ASN A 141 10.09 -9.25 -6.14
CA ASN A 141 8.92 -9.39 -5.27
C ASN A 141 8.68 -10.87 -4.92
N TRP A 142 8.83 -11.79 -5.86
CA TRP A 142 8.76 -13.23 -5.58
C TRP A 142 9.88 -13.68 -4.64
N TYR A 143 11.11 -13.22 -4.87
CA TYR A 143 12.23 -13.52 -3.98
C TYR A 143 11.98 -13.01 -2.56
N ALA A 144 11.60 -11.74 -2.42
CA ALA A 144 11.31 -11.15 -1.12
C ALA A 144 10.14 -11.85 -0.41
N PHE A 145 9.08 -12.22 -1.14
CA PHE A 145 7.97 -13.00 -0.58
C PHE A 145 8.46 -14.33 0.03
N GLY A 146 9.24 -15.11 -0.72
CA GLY A 146 9.77 -16.39 -0.22
C GLY A 146 10.64 -16.22 1.03
N ARG A 147 11.46 -15.17 1.06
CA ARG A 147 12.34 -14.86 2.19
C ARG A 147 11.55 -14.40 3.42
N PHE A 148 10.55 -13.52 3.26
CA PHE A 148 9.66 -13.10 4.36
C PHE A 148 8.76 -14.25 4.86
N ALA A 149 8.32 -15.14 3.98
CA ALA A 149 7.57 -16.32 4.39
C ALA A 149 8.40 -17.28 5.25
N TRP A 150 9.71 -17.32 5.02
CA TRP A 150 10.65 -18.08 5.86
C TRP A 150 11.00 -17.36 7.17
N ASN A 151 11.26 -16.06 7.10
CA ASN A 151 11.59 -15.23 8.26
C ASN A 151 11.00 -13.81 8.08
N PRO A 152 9.87 -13.48 8.72
CA PRO A 152 9.21 -12.19 8.55
C PRO A 152 9.94 -11.01 9.24
N GLU A 153 11.03 -11.26 9.98
CA GLU A 153 11.81 -10.21 10.64
C GLU A 153 12.99 -9.70 9.79
N GLN A 154 13.15 -10.18 8.54
CA GLN A 154 14.22 -9.75 7.65
C GLN A 154 14.11 -8.28 7.24
N SER A 155 15.22 -7.71 6.76
CA SER A 155 15.30 -6.37 6.19
C SER A 155 15.02 -6.43 4.69
N SER A 156 14.08 -5.63 4.21
CA SER A 156 13.78 -5.52 2.78
C SER A 156 14.98 -5.00 1.97
N LYS A 157 15.82 -4.16 2.57
CA LYS A 157 17.03 -3.66 1.94
C LYS A 157 18.07 -4.77 1.72
N ASP A 158 18.27 -5.61 2.75
CA ASP A 158 19.23 -6.73 2.64
C ASP A 158 18.75 -7.75 1.60
N LEU A 159 17.42 -8.00 1.57
CA LEU A 159 16.82 -8.86 0.55
C LEU A 159 16.98 -8.28 -0.88
N ALA A 160 16.83 -6.96 -1.03
CA ALA A 160 17.06 -6.29 -2.31
C ALA A 160 18.53 -6.43 -2.73
N GLU A 161 19.47 -6.22 -1.81
CA GLU A 161 20.90 -6.35 -2.08
C GLU A 161 21.28 -7.79 -2.49
N ASP A 162 20.82 -8.79 -1.75
CA ASP A 162 21.01 -10.21 -2.07
C ASP A 162 20.50 -10.53 -3.48
N TRP A 163 19.27 -10.10 -3.80
CA TRP A 163 18.67 -10.36 -5.11
C TRP A 163 19.42 -9.65 -6.24
N VAL A 164 19.83 -8.41 -6.04
CA VAL A 164 20.57 -7.64 -7.04
C VAL A 164 21.92 -8.30 -7.33
N ARG A 165 22.64 -8.76 -6.31
CA ARG A 165 23.91 -9.47 -6.49
C ARG A 165 23.75 -10.79 -7.25
N MET A 166 22.68 -11.53 -7.00
CA MET A 166 22.41 -12.78 -7.72
C MET A 166 21.92 -12.58 -9.15
N THR A 167 21.33 -11.42 -9.46
CA THR A 167 20.54 -11.27 -10.70
C THR A 167 21.14 -10.26 -11.67
N TRP A 168 21.73 -9.16 -11.18
CA TRP A 168 22.16 -8.04 -12.01
C TRP A 168 23.67 -7.85 -12.06
N SER A 169 24.32 -7.67 -10.93
CA SER A 169 25.74 -7.32 -10.90
C SER A 169 26.35 -7.50 -9.51
N HIS A 170 27.68 -7.77 -9.47
CA HIS A 170 28.47 -7.72 -8.25
C HIS A 170 29.23 -6.39 -8.09
N GLN A 171 29.20 -5.51 -9.09
CA GLN A 171 29.88 -4.22 -9.03
C GLN A 171 29.21 -3.31 -7.98
N PRO A 172 29.94 -2.77 -7.00
CA PRO A 172 29.36 -2.00 -5.90
C PRO A 172 28.44 -0.86 -6.36
N GLN A 173 28.89 -0.08 -7.34
CA GLN A 173 28.10 1.03 -7.89
C GLN A 173 26.76 0.57 -8.46
N ALA A 174 26.75 -0.54 -9.21
CA ALA A 174 25.50 -1.07 -9.77
C ALA A 174 24.58 -1.58 -8.67
N VAL A 175 25.12 -2.31 -7.70
CA VAL A 175 24.33 -2.84 -6.56
C VAL A 175 23.70 -1.70 -5.77
N GLU A 176 24.50 -0.70 -5.36
CA GLU A 176 24.02 0.44 -4.59
C GLU A 176 22.93 1.23 -5.32
N THR A 177 23.13 1.48 -6.62
CA THR A 177 22.17 2.24 -7.44
C THR A 177 20.87 1.47 -7.62
N ILE A 178 20.92 0.18 -7.96
CA ILE A 178 19.72 -0.64 -8.16
C ILE A 178 18.96 -0.79 -6.84
N VAL A 179 19.64 -1.06 -5.73
CA VAL A 179 19.02 -1.14 -4.40
C VAL A 179 18.36 0.19 -4.02
N ALA A 180 19.00 1.32 -4.30
CA ALA A 180 18.43 2.64 -4.03
C ALA A 180 17.13 2.86 -4.84
N ILE A 181 17.10 2.53 -6.13
CA ILE A 181 15.89 2.57 -6.96
C ILE A 181 14.79 1.67 -6.36
N MET A 182 15.11 0.41 -6.03
CA MET A 182 14.15 -0.52 -5.45
C MET A 182 13.54 0.03 -4.16
N MET A 183 14.35 0.50 -3.24
CA MET A 183 13.90 1.00 -1.94
C MET A 183 13.06 2.28 -2.04
N ALA A 184 13.31 3.14 -3.02
CA ALA A 184 12.52 4.36 -3.26
C ALA A 184 11.19 4.08 -3.99
N SER A 185 11.11 3.03 -4.78
CA SER A 185 10.06 2.81 -5.78
C SER A 185 8.64 2.78 -5.23
N ARG A 186 8.42 2.17 -4.05
CA ARG A 186 7.09 2.14 -3.41
C ARG A 186 6.64 3.52 -2.94
N GLU A 187 7.52 4.28 -2.29
CA GLU A 187 7.16 5.62 -1.79
C GLU A 187 6.93 6.59 -2.95
N ALA A 188 7.71 6.48 -4.03
CA ALA A 188 7.46 7.21 -5.26
C ALA A 188 6.05 6.93 -5.79
N PHE A 189 5.66 5.65 -5.89
CA PHE A 189 4.31 5.26 -6.30
C PHE A 189 3.24 5.84 -5.38
N VAL A 190 3.39 5.70 -4.07
CA VAL A 190 2.43 6.24 -3.09
C VAL A 190 2.27 7.75 -3.26
N ASP A 191 3.35 8.48 -3.45
CA ASP A 191 3.30 9.93 -3.58
C ASP A 191 2.62 10.39 -4.87
N TYR A 192 2.87 9.75 -6.03
CA TYR A 192 2.20 10.17 -7.25
C TYR A 192 0.80 9.57 -7.46
N ALA A 193 0.39 8.55 -6.71
CA ALA A 193 -0.89 7.88 -6.91
C ALA A 193 -1.86 8.03 -5.72
N VAL A 194 -1.42 7.70 -4.50
CA VAL A 194 -2.28 7.54 -3.32
C VAL A 194 -1.65 8.16 -2.05
N PRO A 195 -1.29 9.44 -2.08
CA PRO A 195 -0.59 10.06 -0.96
C PRO A 195 -1.35 9.89 0.36
N TRP A 196 -0.59 9.68 1.44
CA TRP A 196 -1.11 9.56 2.82
C TRP A 196 -2.17 8.47 3.04
N GLY A 197 -2.18 7.41 2.21
CA GLY A 197 -3.16 6.34 2.34
C GLY A 197 -4.51 6.65 1.71
N LEU A 198 -4.59 7.66 0.83
CA LEU A 198 -5.71 7.79 -0.08
C LEU A 198 -5.86 6.47 -0.85
N SER A 199 -7.06 5.96 -1.01
CA SER A 199 -7.28 4.64 -1.61
C SER A 199 -8.34 4.68 -2.70
N GLY A 200 -8.35 3.67 -3.57
CA GLY A 200 -9.41 3.46 -4.54
C GLY A 200 -9.50 4.48 -5.68
N VAL A 201 -8.45 5.25 -5.96
CA VAL A 201 -8.41 6.32 -6.98
C VAL A 201 -8.23 5.80 -8.42
N PHE A 202 -8.54 4.55 -8.66
CA PHE A 202 -8.28 3.86 -9.92
C PHE A 202 -9.48 3.91 -10.86
N GLU A 203 -9.20 3.80 -12.16
CA GLU A 203 -10.22 3.60 -13.18
C GLU A 203 -10.99 2.29 -12.97
N LYS A 204 -12.16 2.23 -13.58
CA LYS A 204 -13.06 1.10 -13.43
C LYS A 204 -12.43 -0.20 -13.99
N ASP A 205 -12.51 -1.26 -13.18
CA ASP A 205 -12.17 -2.66 -13.53
C ASP A 205 -10.69 -2.93 -13.87
N LEU A 206 -9.84 -1.93 -14.15
CA LEU A 206 -8.44 -2.14 -14.57
C LEU A 206 -7.41 -1.93 -13.47
N HIS A 207 -7.69 -1.15 -12.44
CA HIS A 207 -6.81 -0.86 -11.30
C HIS A 207 -5.44 -0.29 -11.69
N TYR A 208 -5.36 0.44 -12.82
CA TYR A 208 -4.10 0.93 -13.37
C TYR A 208 -4.02 2.46 -13.45
N ALA A 209 -4.85 3.09 -14.27
CA ALA A 209 -4.84 4.53 -14.45
C ALA A 209 -5.67 5.28 -13.40
N PRO A 210 -5.40 6.57 -13.16
CA PRO A 210 -6.16 7.39 -12.22
C PRO A 210 -7.54 7.75 -12.75
N ASP A 211 -8.56 7.53 -11.90
CA ASP A 211 -9.89 8.13 -12.07
C ASP A 211 -10.53 8.37 -10.69
N PRO A 212 -10.11 9.44 -9.97
CA PRO A 212 -10.60 9.71 -8.62
C PRO A 212 -12.10 10.04 -8.55
N GLY A 213 -12.71 10.35 -9.68
CA GLY A 213 -14.15 10.64 -9.80
C GLY A 213 -14.99 9.46 -10.25
N MET A 214 -14.38 8.32 -10.54
CA MET A 214 -15.09 7.15 -11.08
C MET A 214 -16.21 6.71 -10.14
N VAL A 215 -17.40 6.50 -10.72
CA VAL A 215 -18.58 5.95 -10.06
C VAL A 215 -18.98 4.65 -10.76
N ASP A 216 -19.02 3.54 -10.01
CA ASP A 216 -19.51 2.28 -10.52
C ASP A 216 -21.01 2.14 -10.25
N PRO A 217 -21.87 2.03 -11.29
CA PRO A 217 -23.31 1.94 -11.11
C PRO A 217 -23.76 0.62 -10.49
N ARG A 218 -22.89 -0.40 -10.46
CA ARG A 218 -23.21 -1.73 -9.90
C ARG A 218 -23.16 -1.72 -8.38
N ARG A 219 -22.19 -0.98 -7.80
CA ARG A 219 -21.97 -0.93 -6.36
C ARG A 219 -21.24 0.37 -5.97
N GLU A 220 -21.75 1.05 -4.96
CA GLU A 220 -21.16 2.27 -4.43
C GLU A 220 -19.70 2.04 -3.96
N ASP A 221 -19.45 0.95 -3.23
CA ASP A 221 -18.15 0.61 -2.66
C ASP A 221 -17.15 0.01 -3.68
N TRP A 222 -17.47 0.08 -4.97
CA TRP A 222 -16.54 -0.13 -6.08
C TRP A 222 -16.15 1.19 -6.75
N SER A 223 -16.75 2.28 -6.35
CA SER A 223 -16.50 3.62 -6.89
C SER A 223 -15.26 4.25 -6.27
N ALA A 224 -14.41 4.89 -7.07
CA ALA A 224 -13.31 5.72 -6.57
C ALA A 224 -13.83 6.84 -5.66
N ALA A 225 -14.91 7.53 -6.08
CA ALA A 225 -15.56 8.59 -5.32
C ALA A 225 -15.98 8.17 -3.91
N TYR A 226 -16.34 6.89 -3.70
CA TYR A 226 -16.67 6.34 -2.39
C TYR A 226 -15.49 6.36 -1.41
N TYR A 227 -14.27 6.09 -1.89
CA TYR A 227 -13.06 6.10 -1.05
C TYR A 227 -12.46 7.49 -0.92
N VAL A 228 -12.46 8.24 -2.00
CA VAL A 228 -11.83 9.56 -2.11
C VAL A 228 -12.57 10.62 -1.29
N ARG A 229 -13.91 10.62 -1.35
CA ARG A 229 -14.80 11.55 -0.64
C ARG A 229 -14.34 13.01 -0.70
N ALA A 230 -13.95 13.46 -1.90
CA ALA A 230 -13.64 14.86 -2.11
C ALA A 230 -14.92 15.70 -2.09
N ASP A 231 -14.94 16.77 -1.31
CA ASP A 231 -16.03 17.74 -1.25
C ASP A 231 -15.50 19.15 -1.01
N ALA A 232 -16.39 20.14 -0.92
CA ALA A 232 -15.99 21.54 -0.66
C ALA A 232 -15.26 21.76 0.67
N LYS A 233 -15.31 20.79 1.61
CA LYS A 233 -14.67 20.87 2.91
C LYS A 233 -13.30 20.23 2.91
N GLY A 234 -13.08 19.14 2.15
CA GLY A 234 -11.83 18.40 2.22
C GLY A 234 -11.78 17.14 1.37
N LEU A 235 -10.87 16.25 1.74
CA LEU A 235 -10.52 15.00 1.08
C LEU A 235 -10.33 13.86 2.09
N GLY A 236 -10.69 12.65 1.71
CA GLY A 236 -10.48 11.45 2.49
C GLY A 236 -11.72 10.94 3.21
N PHE A 237 -11.70 9.68 3.60
CA PHE A 237 -12.81 9.03 4.30
C PHE A 237 -12.65 9.20 5.82
N ASP A 238 -13.64 9.78 6.50
CA ASP A 238 -13.61 9.84 7.98
C ASP A 238 -13.91 8.45 8.56
N ARG A 239 -12.87 7.81 9.05
CA ARG A 239 -12.89 6.51 9.73
C ARG A 239 -12.59 6.61 11.23
N THR A 240 -12.62 7.85 11.77
CA THR A 240 -12.55 8.10 13.20
C THR A 240 -13.84 7.63 13.90
N ARG A 241 -13.90 7.76 15.22
CA ARG A 241 -15.11 7.48 16.01
C ARG A 241 -16.30 8.33 15.62
N LYS A 242 -16.08 9.49 14.99
CA LYS A 242 -17.15 10.37 14.49
C LYS A 242 -17.66 9.93 13.12
N GLY A 243 -16.84 9.21 12.37
CA GLY A 243 -17.16 8.67 11.06
C GLY A 243 -17.58 7.20 11.10
N SER A 244 -16.88 6.33 10.35
CA SER A 244 -17.23 4.89 10.30
C SER A 244 -16.77 4.07 11.50
N GLY A 245 -15.95 4.64 12.40
CA GLY A 245 -15.47 3.97 13.61
C GLY A 245 -14.42 2.89 13.39
N ASN A 246 -13.79 2.81 12.22
CA ASN A 246 -12.77 1.79 11.94
C ASN A 246 -11.61 1.81 12.96
N VAL A 247 -11.25 2.99 13.46
CA VAL A 247 -10.17 3.13 14.46
C VAL A 247 -10.39 2.27 15.71
N ASP A 248 -11.63 1.96 16.09
CA ASP A 248 -11.94 1.15 17.28
C ASP A 248 -11.70 -0.35 17.08
N GLN A 249 -11.37 -0.78 15.86
CA GLN A 249 -10.95 -2.14 15.59
C GLN A 249 -9.49 -2.41 16.00
N TYR A 250 -8.72 -1.36 16.30
CA TYR A 250 -7.31 -1.45 16.74
C TYR A 250 -7.20 -1.40 18.26
N HIS A 251 -6.19 -2.11 18.81
CA HIS A 251 -5.91 -2.03 20.24
C HIS A 251 -5.34 -0.67 20.65
N PRO A 252 -5.57 -0.22 21.93
CA PRO A 252 -4.81 0.90 22.47
C PRO A 252 -3.30 0.60 22.47
N PRO A 253 -2.43 1.60 22.20
CA PRO A 253 -2.72 3.02 21.97
C PRO A 253 -3.07 3.38 20.52
N LEU A 254 -3.09 2.42 19.57
CA LEU A 254 -3.27 2.69 18.15
C LEU A 254 -4.62 3.34 17.85
N ASN A 255 -5.70 2.83 18.44
CA ASN A 255 -7.04 3.39 18.24
C ASN A 255 -7.13 4.86 18.65
N GLN A 256 -6.44 5.26 19.73
CA GLN A 256 -6.38 6.65 20.16
C GLN A 256 -5.53 7.50 19.24
N ARG A 257 -4.39 6.93 18.81
CA ARG A 257 -3.44 7.57 17.90
C ARG A 257 -4.06 7.83 16.53
N PHE A 258 -4.76 6.85 15.96
CA PHE A 258 -5.42 6.97 14.65
C PHE A 258 -6.67 7.86 14.70
N ASN A 259 -7.35 7.94 15.85
CA ASN A 259 -8.58 8.72 16.00
C ASN A 259 -8.37 10.24 16.00
N ARG A 260 -7.15 10.73 16.26
CA ARG A 260 -6.84 12.16 16.35
C ARG A 260 -5.95 12.58 15.18
N LEU A 261 -6.38 13.60 14.45
CA LEU A 261 -5.63 14.14 13.32
C LEU A 261 -4.16 14.45 13.67
N THR A 262 -3.94 15.06 14.85
CA THR A 262 -2.61 15.51 15.31
C THR A 262 -1.67 14.38 15.72
N THR A 263 -2.19 13.18 15.99
CA THR A 263 -1.38 12.01 16.40
C THR A 263 -1.40 10.88 15.39
N CYS A 264 -2.28 10.98 14.39
CA CYS A 264 -2.33 10.00 13.29
C CYS A 264 -0.99 10.01 12.54
N PRO A 265 -0.37 8.86 12.30
CA PRO A 265 0.82 8.82 11.44
C PRO A 265 0.49 9.41 10.08
N GLU A 266 1.34 10.32 9.62
CA GLU A 266 1.11 11.05 8.37
C GLU A 266 0.81 10.12 7.19
N LYS A 267 1.53 9.01 7.09
CA LYS A 267 1.33 7.99 6.05
C LYS A 267 -0.08 7.38 5.97
N TYR A 268 -0.90 7.52 7.03
CA TYR A 268 -2.28 7.02 7.09
C TYR A 268 -3.31 8.15 7.26
N LEU A 269 -2.92 9.40 7.00
CA LEU A 269 -3.76 10.56 7.25
C LEU A 269 -5.09 10.48 6.49
N LEU A 270 -5.05 10.26 5.17
CA LEU A 270 -6.26 10.16 4.33
C LEU A 270 -6.94 8.79 4.39
N TRP A 271 -6.28 7.80 5.00
CA TRP A 271 -6.93 6.54 5.32
C TRP A 271 -7.96 6.70 6.43
N PHE A 272 -7.63 7.46 7.49
CA PHE A 272 -8.46 7.59 8.69
C PHE A 272 -9.26 8.89 8.76
N HIS A 273 -8.85 9.96 8.09
CA HIS A 273 -9.42 11.29 8.25
C HIS A 273 -9.90 11.90 6.95
N HIS A 274 -11.01 12.64 7.07
CA HIS A 274 -11.40 13.64 6.08
C HIS A 274 -10.71 14.95 6.45
N VAL A 275 -9.74 15.36 5.62
CA VAL A 275 -8.85 16.49 5.92
C VAL A 275 -9.28 17.73 5.16
N GLY A 276 -9.51 18.82 5.88
CA GLY A 276 -9.95 20.09 5.27
C GLY A 276 -8.86 20.72 4.41
N TRP A 277 -9.26 21.32 3.27
CA TRP A 277 -8.32 21.97 2.33
C TRP A 277 -7.44 23.05 2.97
N ASN A 278 -7.93 23.67 4.06
CA ASN A 278 -7.23 24.73 4.82
C ASN A 278 -6.52 24.22 6.08
N GLN A 279 -6.49 22.90 6.30
CA GLN A 279 -5.80 22.34 7.45
C GLN A 279 -4.30 22.65 7.37
N SER A 280 -3.75 23.23 8.45
CA SER A 280 -2.30 23.39 8.57
C SER A 280 -1.63 22.05 8.79
N MET A 281 -0.62 21.75 7.97
CA MET A 281 0.17 20.54 8.05
C MET A 281 1.42 20.75 8.92
N PRO A 282 2.09 19.69 9.40
CA PRO A 282 3.33 19.82 10.18
C PRO A 282 4.46 20.58 9.46
N SER A 283 4.45 20.59 8.14
CA SER A 283 5.38 21.36 7.28
C SER A 283 5.18 22.87 7.38
N GLY A 284 4.04 23.32 7.93
CA GLY A 284 3.61 24.73 7.91
C GLY A 284 2.77 25.10 6.69
N ASN A 285 2.70 24.26 5.67
CA ASN A 285 1.86 24.46 4.51
C ASN A 285 0.39 24.17 4.83
N LEU A 286 -0.52 24.64 3.96
CA LEU A 286 -1.91 24.17 3.96
C LEU A 286 -1.99 22.78 3.32
N PHE A 287 -2.98 21.98 3.70
CA PHE A 287 -3.18 20.63 3.19
C PHE A 287 -3.24 20.60 1.64
N TRP A 288 -3.93 21.56 1.00
CA TRP A 288 -3.96 21.64 -0.45
C TRP A 288 -2.58 21.81 -1.07
N ASP A 289 -1.80 22.77 -0.56
CA ASP A 289 -0.45 23.02 -1.10
C ASP A 289 0.48 21.82 -0.87
N GLU A 290 0.38 21.18 0.30
CA GLU A 290 1.15 19.98 0.62
C GLU A 290 0.74 18.77 -0.25
N LEU A 291 -0.56 18.63 -0.58
CA LEU A 291 -1.05 17.59 -1.48
C LEU A 291 -0.45 17.74 -2.88
N VAL A 292 -0.43 18.97 -3.42
CA VAL A 292 0.20 19.25 -4.71
C VAL A 292 1.69 18.92 -4.67
N LEU A 293 2.40 19.37 -3.63
CA LEU A 293 3.83 19.08 -3.44
C LEU A 293 4.13 17.57 -3.35
N ARG A 294 3.24 16.79 -2.73
CA ARG A 294 3.38 15.32 -2.66
C ARG A 294 3.30 14.68 -4.04
N TYR A 295 2.29 15.03 -4.82
CA TYR A 295 2.17 14.55 -6.19
C TYR A 295 3.37 14.96 -7.05
N ASP A 296 3.82 16.22 -6.93
CA ASP A 296 5.01 16.71 -7.64
C ASP A 296 6.27 15.93 -7.24
N ARG A 297 6.45 15.65 -5.95
CA ARG A 297 7.56 14.85 -5.45
C ARG A 297 7.55 13.45 -6.04
N GLY A 298 6.41 12.76 -6.05
CA GLY A 298 6.30 11.43 -6.64
C GLY A 298 6.71 11.39 -8.11
N VAL A 299 6.31 12.40 -8.90
CA VAL A 299 6.74 12.55 -10.31
C VAL A 299 8.25 12.76 -10.39
N GLN A 300 8.84 13.59 -9.53
CA GLN A 300 10.29 13.82 -9.51
C GLN A 300 11.07 12.57 -9.12
N GLU A 301 10.57 11.80 -8.15
CA GLU A 301 11.17 10.53 -7.74
C GLU A 301 11.14 9.50 -8.88
N ALA A 302 10.03 9.41 -9.63
CA ALA A 302 9.97 8.55 -10.81
C ALA A 302 11.01 8.94 -11.88
N ARG A 303 11.18 10.24 -12.15
CA ARG A 303 12.23 10.76 -13.03
C ARG A 303 13.63 10.49 -12.51
N GLN A 304 13.82 10.57 -11.19
CA GLN A 304 15.11 10.26 -10.58
C GLN A 304 15.46 8.78 -10.72
N MET A 305 14.48 7.88 -10.57
CA MET A 305 14.67 6.45 -10.81
C MET A 305 15.09 6.17 -12.26
N GLU A 306 14.45 6.79 -13.25
CA GLU A 306 14.83 6.70 -14.66
C GLU A 306 16.28 7.18 -14.88
N LYS A 307 16.63 8.35 -14.36
CA LYS A 307 17.98 8.91 -14.47
C LYS A 307 19.04 8.04 -13.79
N GLN A 308 18.74 7.47 -12.63
CA GLN A 308 19.64 6.53 -11.96
C GLN A 308 19.82 5.25 -12.77
N TRP A 309 18.75 4.74 -13.38
CA TRP A 309 18.83 3.58 -14.26
C TRP A 309 19.73 3.85 -15.48
N ASP A 310 19.60 5.01 -16.11
CA ASP A 310 20.44 5.41 -17.25
C ASP A 310 21.95 5.34 -16.94
N SER A 311 22.35 5.64 -15.71
CA SER A 311 23.74 5.55 -15.28
C SER A 311 24.31 4.13 -15.23
N LEU A 312 23.44 3.11 -15.31
CA LEU A 312 23.80 1.70 -15.25
C LEU A 312 24.07 1.06 -16.62
N ARG A 313 23.90 1.78 -17.72
CA ARG A 313 23.95 1.26 -19.10
C ARG A 313 25.15 0.39 -19.42
N SER A 314 26.33 0.71 -18.87
CA SER A 314 27.57 -0.06 -19.07
C SER A 314 27.85 -1.08 -17.96
N LEU A 315 26.99 -1.16 -16.94
CA LEU A 315 27.21 -1.96 -15.73
C LEU A 315 26.29 -3.18 -15.64
N VAL A 316 25.27 -3.25 -16.50
CA VAL A 316 24.31 -4.36 -16.58
C VAL A 316 24.15 -4.82 -18.03
N ASP A 317 23.55 -5.99 -18.25
CA ASP A 317 23.36 -6.49 -19.61
C ASP A 317 22.38 -5.61 -20.42
N GLY A 318 22.67 -5.46 -21.72
CA GLY A 318 22.00 -4.50 -22.58
C GLY A 318 20.54 -4.85 -22.87
N GLU A 319 20.16 -6.12 -22.88
CA GLU A 319 18.78 -6.56 -23.17
C GLU A 319 17.84 -6.19 -22.02
N ARG A 320 18.16 -6.61 -20.79
CA ARG A 320 17.37 -6.28 -19.61
C ARG A 320 17.43 -4.77 -19.30
N PHE A 321 18.57 -4.12 -19.57
CA PHE A 321 18.68 -2.67 -19.45
C PHE A 321 17.59 -1.96 -20.28
N ALA A 322 17.49 -2.31 -21.56
CA ALA A 322 16.52 -1.69 -22.48
C ALA A 322 15.06 -1.93 -22.08
N ILE A 323 14.75 -3.12 -21.59
CA ILE A 323 13.41 -3.45 -21.10
C ILE A 323 13.03 -2.55 -19.91
N VAL A 324 13.90 -2.43 -18.92
CA VAL A 324 13.63 -1.61 -17.72
C VAL A 324 13.61 -0.13 -18.06
N GLU A 325 14.51 0.35 -18.93
CA GLU A 325 14.52 1.74 -19.42
C GLU A 325 13.17 2.11 -20.05
N ALA A 326 12.64 1.26 -20.94
CA ALA A 326 11.34 1.49 -21.57
C ALA A 326 10.20 1.55 -20.54
N LYS A 327 10.21 0.68 -19.53
CA LYS A 327 9.19 0.66 -18.47
C LYS A 327 9.30 1.85 -17.52
N LEU A 328 10.50 2.31 -17.17
CA LEU A 328 10.67 3.52 -16.37
C LEU A 328 10.17 4.77 -17.10
N ARG A 329 10.33 4.86 -18.44
CA ARG A 329 9.74 5.94 -19.24
C ARG A 329 8.20 5.90 -19.18
N ILE A 330 7.59 4.72 -19.25
CA ILE A 330 6.14 4.56 -19.05
C ILE A 330 5.77 5.06 -17.66
N GLN A 331 6.46 4.61 -16.61
CA GLN A 331 6.20 4.99 -15.22
C GLN A 331 6.29 6.51 -15.00
N VAL A 332 7.27 7.19 -15.58
CA VAL A 332 7.40 8.66 -15.51
C VAL A 332 6.21 9.37 -16.16
N ASN A 333 5.79 8.90 -17.34
CA ASN A 333 4.62 9.45 -18.03
C ASN A 333 3.33 9.22 -17.24
N ASP A 334 3.17 8.02 -16.72
CA ASP A 334 2.01 7.65 -15.90
C ASP A 334 1.97 8.44 -14.59
N ALA A 335 3.09 8.60 -13.91
CA ALA A 335 3.19 9.43 -12.70
C ALA A 335 2.74 10.87 -12.95
N ALA A 336 3.14 11.46 -14.10
CA ALA A 336 2.69 12.78 -14.50
C ALA A 336 1.18 12.83 -14.76
N GLN A 337 0.61 11.81 -15.41
CA GLN A 337 -0.83 11.68 -15.63
C GLN A 337 -1.61 11.51 -14.32
N TRP A 338 -1.10 10.68 -13.39
CA TRP A 338 -1.67 10.51 -12.06
C TRP A 338 -1.77 11.84 -11.32
N ARG A 339 -0.66 12.58 -11.28
CA ARG A 339 -0.61 13.92 -10.69
C ARG A 339 -1.63 14.85 -11.35
N GLU A 340 -1.61 14.96 -12.68
CA GLU A 340 -2.47 15.89 -13.39
C GLU A 340 -3.97 15.62 -13.18
N LYS A 341 -4.40 14.37 -13.41
CA LYS A 341 -5.80 13.98 -13.28
C LYS A 341 -6.30 14.13 -11.85
N SER A 342 -5.52 13.67 -10.86
CA SER A 342 -5.92 13.74 -9.46
C SER A 342 -6.01 15.17 -8.95
N ILE A 343 -4.99 15.99 -9.20
CA ILE A 343 -4.99 17.39 -8.77
C ILE A 343 -6.10 18.19 -9.47
N ARG A 344 -6.32 17.98 -10.76
CA ARG A 344 -7.42 18.65 -11.50
C ARG A 344 -8.78 18.28 -10.91
N TYR A 345 -8.99 17.00 -10.59
CA TYR A 345 -10.24 16.55 -9.95
C TYR A 345 -10.43 17.20 -8.57
N PHE A 346 -9.42 17.16 -7.70
CA PHE A 346 -9.51 17.75 -6.37
C PHE A 346 -9.65 19.28 -6.40
N GLN A 347 -9.08 19.93 -7.40
CA GLN A 347 -9.20 21.37 -7.60
C GLN A 347 -10.66 21.80 -7.86
N THR A 348 -11.49 20.96 -8.47
CA THR A 348 -12.91 21.25 -8.66
C THR A 348 -13.66 21.42 -7.33
N PHE A 349 -13.17 20.81 -6.26
CA PHE A 349 -13.75 20.90 -4.91
C PHE A 349 -13.05 21.97 -4.06
N SER A 350 -11.73 21.98 -4.07
CA SER A 350 -10.94 22.92 -3.25
C SER A 350 -11.07 24.36 -3.72
N GLN A 351 -11.33 24.59 -5.01
CA GLN A 351 -11.39 25.91 -5.67
C GLN A 351 -10.11 26.75 -5.45
N ARG A 352 -8.95 26.08 -5.28
CA ARG A 352 -7.68 26.72 -4.99
C ARG A 352 -6.76 26.73 -6.20
N PRO A 353 -6.00 27.83 -6.40
CA PRO A 353 -4.99 27.87 -7.45
C PRO A 353 -3.85 26.90 -7.16
N LEU A 354 -3.16 26.45 -8.19
CA LEU A 354 -1.87 25.78 -8.05
C LEU A 354 -0.81 26.80 -7.62
N SER A 355 0.16 26.38 -6.81
CA SER A 355 1.23 27.27 -6.31
C SER A 355 2.06 27.91 -7.45
N SER A 356 2.15 27.25 -8.61
CA SER A 356 2.77 27.80 -9.83
C SER A 356 1.96 28.93 -10.52
N GLU A 357 0.70 29.13 -10.13
CA GLU A 357 -0.17 30.19 -10.69
C GLU A 357 -0.19 31.45 -9.79
N LYS A 358 0.59 31.45 -8.70
CA LYS A 358 0.69 32.59 -7.77
C LYS A 358 1.79 33.59 -8.12
N HIS A 359 2.40 33.49 -9.32
CA HIS A 359 3.46 34.42 -9.79
C HIS A 359 3.09 35.12 -11.07
#